data_59d34776f548e68f59ea1a3ba79945de
#
_entry.id   59d34776f548e68f59ea1a3ba79945de
#
_cell.length_a   1.000
_cell.length_b   1.000
_cell.length_c   1.000
_cell.angle_alpha   90.00
_cell.angle_beta   90.00
_cell.angle_gamma   90.00
#
_symmetry.space_group_name_H-M   'P 1'
#
loop_
_entity.id
_entity.type
_entity.pdbx_description
1 polymer ?
#
loop_
_entity_poly.entity_id
_entity_poly.type
_entity_poly.pdbx_seq_one_letter_code
_entity_poly.pdbx_strand_id
1 'polypeptide(L)'
;NKNTYQIAVYDKKRKKSFVSNVRNVASSRYFYDFPSVDQMRNLVEGEKDADHILENYGNDSFFHVQMVENYFSDEVEAQFKGSLSKLKAKYTLSKNPFELRNIFSNEEKQVLSHHIALQLTRTNEFRKTILEADEKVMKALTFMIAKSQFPNVTQNDFEVVRKKEFESITHASHMFDVGESVAQALFNHVWFIGVNESTLPIYTSDNPVVQYSHGPQNELFSSGGIASFGTEIAFPINEKLILIMYEREYWETVGKQRENIFISLSESNITFYNSLQVFQSNSQIYSANEEFSTIKEILERSPEKIQRLEKVEVFGGGEKIL
;
A
#
# COMPACT_ATOMS: atom_id res chain seq x y z
N ASN A 1 -23.36 -16.89 15.24
CA ASN A 1 -22.11 -17.66 15.33
C ASN A 1 -20.95 -16.69 15.63
N LYS A 2 -20.41 -16.72 16.85
CA LYS A 2 -19.33 -15.85 17.31
C LYS A 2 -17.99 -16.05 16.58
N ASN A 3 -17.84 -17.09 15.77
CA ASN A 3 -16.57 -17.48 15.14
C ASN A 3 -16.38 -17.01 13.68
N THR A 4 -17.33 -16.29 13.10
CA THR A 4 -17.32 -15.95 11.67
C THR A 4 -16.33 -14.84 11.27
N TYR A 5 -15.60 -14.26 12.21
CA TYR A 5 -14.68 -13.14 11.97
C TYR A 5 -13.29 -13.36 12.57
N GLN A 6 -12.90 -14.63 12.77
CA GLN A 6 -11.56 -14.96 13.26
C GLN A 6 -10.57 -15.10 12.10
N ILE A 7 -9.34 -14.66 12.35
CA ILE A 7 -8.21 -14.77 11.44
C ILE A 7 -6.96 -15.13 12.25
N ALA A 8 -6.11 -15.96 11.69
CA ALA A 8 -4.80 -16.22 12.25
C ALA A 8 -3.86 -15.05 11.90
N VAL A 9 -3.09 -14.63 12.88
CA VAL A 9 -2.17 -13.48 12.80
C VAL A 9 -0.77 -13.93 13.19
N TYR A 10 0.22 -13.54 12.41
CA TYR A 10 1.61 -13.57 12.81
C TYR A 10 2.14 -12.16 13.02
N ASP A 11 2.59 -11.84 14.23
CA ASP A 11 3.19 -10.54 14.56
C ASP A 11 4.72 -10.64 14.42
N LYS A 12 5.28 -9.93 13.44
CA LYS A 12 6.71 -9.95 13.12
C LYS A 12 7.56 -9.42 14.28
N LYS A 13 7.08 -8.39 14.96
CA LYS A 13 7.82 -7.75 16.05
C LYS A 13 7.88 -8.64 17.28
N ARG A 14 6.75 -9.29 17.62
CA ARG A 14 6.63 -10.20 18.74
C ARG A 14 7.11 -11.61 18.42
N LYS A 15 7.28 -11.94 17.13
CA LYS A 15 7.60 -13.28 16.62
C LYS A 15 6.64 -14.36 17.14
N LYS A 16 5.35 -14.02 17.17
CA LYS A 16 4.29 -14.89 17.72
C LYS A 16 3.08 -14.93 16.80
N SER A 17 2.45 -16.11 16.73
CA SER A 17 1.14 -16.30 16.13
C SER A 17 0.05 -16.34 17.20
N PHE A 18 -1.14 -15.87 16.82
CA PHE A 18 -2.36 -15.91 17.62
C PHE A 18 -3.59 -15.79 16.72
N VAL A 19 -4.75 -16.18 17.24
CA VAL A 19 -6.03 -15.98 16.55
C VAL A 19 -6.71 -14.74 17.11
N SER A 20 -7.25 -13.90 16.24
CA SER A 20 -7.93 -12.66 16.61
C SER A 20 -9.18 -12.43 15.78
N ASN A 21 -10.05 -11.53 16.24
CA ASN A 21 -11.13 -11.04 15.40
C ASN A 21 -10.57 -10.05 14.38
N VAL A 22 -11.01 -10.14 13.10
CA VAL A 22 -10.57 -9.24 12.02
C VAL A 22 -10.73 -7.76 12.33
N ARG A 23 -11.71 -7.40 13.19
CA ARG A 23 -11.95 -6.02 13.62
C ARG A 23 -10.88 -5.47 14.58
N ASN A 24 -10.07 -6.36 15.18
CA ASN A 24 -9.04 -6.01 16.15
C ASN A 24 -7.62 -6.03 15.55
N VAL A 25 -7.51 -6.31 14.26
CA VAL A 25 -6.23 -6.40 13.54
C VAL A 25 -6.21 -5.41 12.38
N ALA A 26 -5.02 -5.06 11.91
CA ALA A 26 -4.80 -4.07 10.86
C ALA A 26 -5.46 -2.71 11.13
N SER A 27 -5.70 -2.39 12.40
CA SER A 27 -6.32 -1.13 12.81
C SER A 27 -5.41 -0.37 13.78
N SER A 28 -5.32 0.93 13.59
CA SER A 28 -4.68 1.85 14.52
C SER A 28 -5.68 2.94 14.86
N ARG A 29 -5.96 3.11 16.16
CA ARG A 29 -6.87 4.16 16.59
C ARG A 29 -6.32 5.52 16.20
N TYR A 30 -7.20 6.42 15.74
CA TYR A 30 -6.86 7.80 15.38
C TYR A 30 -5.81 7.91 14.25
N PHE A 31 -5.69 6.86 13.41
CA PHE A 31 -4.68 6.83 12.35
C PHE A 31 -4.89 7.93 11.32
N TYR A 32 -6.15 8.21 10.98
CA TYR A 32 -6.52 9.24 10.00
C TYR A 32 -7.10 10.50 10.64
N ASP A 33 -7.19 10.58 11.97
CA ASP A 33 -7.78 11.73 12.63
C ASP A 33 -6.96 13.00 12.32
N PHE A 34 -7.66 14.02 11.86
CA PHE A 34 -7.08 15.34 11.66
C PHE A 34 -7.05 16.12 12.98
N PRO A 35 -6.16 17.11 13.11
CA PRO A 35 -6.19 18.02 14.25
C PRO A 35 -7.59 18.64 14.40
N SER A 36 -8.03 18.83 15.63
CA SER A 36 -9.22 19.66 15.89
C SER A 36 -8.92 21.13 15.56
N VAL A 37 -9.97 21.95 15.40
CA VAL A 37 -9.79 23.41 15.14
C VAL A 37 -8.92 24.08 16.22
N ASP A 38 -9.08 23.68 17.50
CA ASP A 38 -8.26 24.24 18.59
C ASP A 38 -6.82 23.77 18.50
N GLN A 39 -6.57 22.50 18.12
CA GLN A 39 -5.21 22.02 17.85
C GLN A 39 -4.59 22.76 16.66
N MET A 40 -5.35 22.94 15.57
CA MET A 40 -4.89 23.67 14.39
C MET A 40 -4.55 25.12 14.75
N ARG A 41 -5.37 25.80 15.56
CA ARG A 41 -5.09 27.17 16.05
C ARG A 41 -3.74 27.26 16.73
N ASN A 42 -3.43 26.31 17.63
CA ASN A 42 -2.13 26.26 18.32
C ASN A 42 -0.97 25.96 17.37
N LEU A 43 -1.23 25.20 16.28
CA LEU A 43 -0.20 24.85 15.29
C LEU A 43 0.21 26.02 14.41
N VAL A 44 -0.75 26.88 14.05
CA VAL A 44 -0.52 28.03 13.15
C VAL A 44 -0.33 29.35 13.90
N GLU A 45 -0.28 29.34 15.22
CA GLU A 45 -0.05 30.53 16.05
C GLU A 45 1.28 31.20 15.65
N GLY A 46 1.19 32.48 15.27
CA GLY A 46 2.35 33.27 14.81
C GLY A 46 2.66 33.17 13.30
N GLU A 47 1.94 32.33 12.55
CA GLU A 47 2.07 32.29 11.09
C GLU A 47 1.36 33.50 10.45
N LYS A 48 1.92 34.04 9.35
CA LYS A 48 1.38 35.22 8.66
C LYS A 48 -0.06 35.03 8.19
N ASP A 49 -0.41 33.82 7.78
CA ASP A 49 -1.70 33.46 7.17
C ASP A 49 -2.58 32.64 8.13
N ALA A 50 -2.30 32.69 9.45
CA ALA A 50 -2.99 31.88 10.45
C ALA A 50 -4.52 32.00 10.38
N ASP A 51 -5.05 33.23 10.29
CA ASP A 51 -6.50 33.48 10.23
C ASP A 51 -7.12 32.87 8.97
N HIS A 52 -6.46 32.99 7.82
CA HIS A 52 -6.95 32.41 6.56
C HIS A 52 -6.92 30.87 6.59
N ILE A 53 -5.88 30.28 7.17
CA ILE A 53 -5.77 28.83 7.36
C ILE A 53 -6.91 28.34 8.27
N LEU A 54 -7.15 29.03 9.39
CA LEU A 54 -8.17 28.66 10.36
C LEU A 54 -9.60 28.84 9.81
N GLU A 55 -9.83 29.91 9.06
CA GLU A 55 -11.13 30.14 8.41
C GLU A 55 -11.44 29.02 7.43
N ASN A 56 -10.52 28.65 6.57
CA ASN A 56 -10.69 27.54 5.62
C ASN A 56 -10.85 26.19 6.34
N TYR A 57 -10.04 25.94 7.37
CA TYR A 57 -10.07 24.69 8.13
C TYR A 57 -11.36 24.53 8.96
N GLY A 58 -11.91 25.62 9.52
CA GLY A 58 -13.07 25.60 10.39
C GLY A 58 -14.42 25.71 9.67
N ASN A 59 -14.46 26.38 8.50
CA ASN A 59 -15.69 26.63 7.75
C ASN A 59 -15.99 25.55 6.71
N ASP A 60 -15.00 24.75 6.32
CA ASP A 60 -15.21 23.68 5.39
C ASP A 60 -15.82 22.49 6.14
N SER A 61 -17.12 22.23 5.91
CA SER A 61 -17.79 21.02 6.41
C SER A 61 -17.12 19.72 5.97
N PHE A 62 -16.17 19.85 5.06
CA PHE A 62 -15.33 18.77 4.55
C PHE A 62 -14.20 18.41 5.52
N PHE A 63 -13.63 19.38 6.26
CA PHE A 63 -12.55 19.14 7.22
C PHE A 63 -13.07 18.85 8.62
N HIS A 64 -13.43 17.62 8.90
CA HIS A 64 -13.65 17.19 10.27
C HIS A 64 -12.70 16.05 10.66
N VAL A 65 -12.51 15.86 11.97
CA VAL A 65 -11.50 14.96 12.54
C VAL A 65 -11.51 13.57 11.91
N GLN A 66 -12.67 13.00 11.59
CA GLN A 66 -12.83 11.64 11.05
C GLN A 66 -13.22 11.63 9.56
N MET A 67 -12.88 12.66 8.81
CA MET A 67 -13.27 12.77 7.39
C MET A 67 -12.84 11.55 6.56
N VAL A 68 -11.59 11.13 6.72
CA VAL A 68 -11.02 10.00 5.96
C VAL A 68 -11.70 8.69 6.32
N GLU A 69 -11.95 8.44 7.61
CA GLU A 69 -12.65 7.24 8.10
C GLU A 69 -14.09 7.17 7.53
N ASN A 70 -14.81 8.29 7.54
CA ASN A 70 -16.17 8.35 7.00
C ASN A 70 -16.18 8.11 5.49
N TYR A 71 -15.25 8.71 4.74
CA TYR A 71 -15.11 8.47 3.31
C TYR A 71 -14.91 6.97 3.01
N PHE A 72 -14.04 6.29 3.75
CA PHE A 72 -13.83 4.86 3.57
C PHE A 72 -15.07 4.04 3.90
N SER A 73 -15.76 4.35 5.01
CA SER A 73 -16.94 3.59 5.42
C SER A 73 -18.12 3.75 4.45
N ASP A 74 -18.37 4.97 4.01
CA ASP A 74 -19.57 5.33 3.28
C ASP A 74 -19.43 5.09 1.77
N GLU A 75 -18.26 5.40 1.19
CA GLU A 75 -18.07 5.39 -0.26
C GLU A 75 -17.27 4.18 -0.76
N VAL A 76 -16.25 3.76 0.00
CA VAL A 76 -15.26 2.80 -0.52
C VAL A 76 -15.58 1.35 -0.17
N GLU A 77 -15.82 1.05 1.10
CA GLU A 77 -15.85 -0.35 1.58
C GLU A 77 -17.02 -1.16 0.99
N ALA A 78 -18.20 -0.56 0.87
CA ALA A 78 -19.37 -1.25 0.32
C ALA A 78 -19.17 -1.62 -1.16
N GLN A 79 -18.65 -0.70 -1.97
CA GLN A 79 -18.38 -0.90 -3.39
C GLN A 79 -17.28 -1.94 -3.61
N PHE A 80 -16.19 -1.86 -2.83
CA PHE A 80 -15.09 -2.81 -2.88
C PHE A 80 -15.53 -4.22 -2.51
N LYS A 81 -16.28 -4.38 -1.42
CA LYS A 81 -16.88 -5.65 -1.01
C LYS A 81 -17.78 -6.21 -2.10
N GLY A 82 -18.59 -5.37 -2.75
CA GLY A 82 -19.46 -5.74 -3.86
C GLY A 82 -18.68 -6.30 -5.04
N SER A 83 -17.62 -5.61 -5.45
CA SER A 83 -16.75 -6.02 -6.57
C SER A 83 -16.02 -7.34 -6.30
N LEU A 84 -15.45 -7.51 -5.10
CA LEU A 84 -14.80 -8.76 -4.71
C LEU A 84 -15.80 -9.93 -4.60
N SER A 85 -17.04 -9.66 -4.16
CA SER A 85 -18.08 -10.69 -4.08
C SER A 85 -18.52 -11.18 -5.45
N LYS A 86 -18.66 -10.27 -6.43
CA LYS A 86 -18.95 -10.63 -7.83
C LYS A 86 -17.84 -11.52 -8.41
N LEU A 87 -16.58 -11.16 -8.19
CA LEU A 87 -15.44 -11.94 -8.68
C LEU A 87 -15.40 -13.36 -8.06
N LYS A 88 -15.59 -13.45 -6.73
CA LYS A 88 -15.67 -14.74 -6.04
C LYS A 88 -16.83 -15.59 -6.56
N ALA A 89 -17.97 -14.97 -6.85
CA ALA A 89 -19.12 -15.69 -7.44
C ALA A 89 -18.83 -16.22 -8.84
N LYS A 90 -18.16 -15.46 -9.71
CA LYS A 90 -17.71 -15.93 -11.04
C LYS A 90 -16.87 -17.21 -10.93
N TYR A 91 -15.95 -17.25 -9.96
CA TYR A 91 -15.15 -18.45 -9.70
C TYR A 91 -15.97 -19.61 -9.15
N THR A 92 -16.78 -19.39 -8.11
CA THR A 92 -17.47 -20.45 -7.36
C THR A 92 -18.64 -21.06 -8.13
N LEU A 93 -19.35 -20.26 -8.95
CA LEU A 93 -20.53 -20.71 -9.70
C LEU A 93 -20.18 -21.32 -11.06
N SER A 94 -18.96 -21.15 -11.54
CA SER A 94 -18.52 -21.75 -12.80
C SER A 94 -18.22 -23.24 -12.61
N LYS A 95 -18.68 -24.07 -13.57
CA LYS A 95 -18.30 -25.49 -13.62
C LYS A 95 -16.81 -25.68 -13.92
N ASN A 96 -16.24 -24.80 -14.75
CA ASN A 96 -14.82 -24.78 -15.06
C ASN A 96 -14.35 -23.32 -15.13
N PRO A 97 -13.86 -22.73 -14.03
CA PRO A 97 -13.45 -21.34 -14.00
C PRO A 97 -12.29 -21.04 -14.96
N PHE A 98 -11.44 -22.01 -15.27
CA PHE A 98 -10.29 -21.82 -16.17
C PHE A 98 -10.68 -21.65 -17.65
N GLU A 99 -11.91 -21.99 -18.01
CA GLU A 99 -12.47 -21.73 -19.35
C GLU A 99 -13.10 -20.35 -19.48
N LEU A 100 -13.36 -19.66 -18.38
CA LEU A 100 -13.92 -18.31 -18.41
C LEU A 100 -12.95 -17.33 -19.05
N ARG A 101 -13.52 -16.44 -19.86
CA ARG A 101 -12.81 -15.32 -20.50
C ARG A 101 -13.51 -14.02 -20.12
N ASN A 102 -12.77 -12.92 -20.17
CA ASN A 102 -13.30 -11.60 -19.84
C ASN A 102 -13.94 -11.56 -18.44
N ILE A 103 -13.20 -12.08 -17.44
CA ILE A 103 -13.68 -12.14 -16.05
C ILE A 103 -13.86 -10.76 -15.43
N PHE A 104 -13.24 -9.71 -16.00
CA PHE A 104 -13.46 -8.30 -15.65
C PHE A 104 -14.01 -7.54 -16.85
N SER A 105 -15.04 -6.74 -16.65
CA SER A 105 -15.37 -5.65 -17.58
C SER A 105 -14.42 -4.45 -17.34
N ASN A 106 -14.40 -3.48 -18.27
CA ASN A 106 -13.61 -2.26 -18.10
C ASN A 106 -14.06 -1.46 -16.87
N GLU A 107 -15.37 -1.39 -16.63
CA GLU A 107 -15.95 -0.71 -15.47
C GLU A 107 -15.55 -1.41 -14.16
N GLU A 108 -15.61 -2.74 -14.11
CA GLU A 108 -15.15 -3.52 -12.94
C GLU A 108 -13.66 -3.31 -12.70
N LYS A 109 -12.85 -3.28 -13.77
CA LYS A 109 -11.42 -3.05 -13.68
C LYS A 109 -11.11 -1.64 -13.19
N GLN A 110 -11.84 -0.62 -13.67
CA GLN A 110 -11.68 0.77 -13.23
C GLN A 110 -12.00 0.93 -11.74
N VAL A 111 -13.14 0.40 -11.30
CA VAL A 111 -13.54 0.44 -9.87
C VAL A 111 -12.52 -0.29 -9.00
N LEU A 112 -12.09 -1.48 -9.38
CA LEU A 112 -11.11 -2.25 -8.62
C LEU A 112 -9.73 -1.58 -8.62
N SER A 113 -9.31 -0.96 -9.72
CA SER A 113 -8.03 -0.21 -9.76
C SER A 113 -8.01 0.90 -8.71
N HIS A 114 -9.09 1.68 -8.63
CA HIS A 114 -9.24 2.73 -7.63
C HIS A 114 -9.20 2.18 -6.19
N HIS A 115 -9.97 1.13 -5.92
CA HIS A 115 -10.00 0.52 -4.59
C HIS A 115 -8.66 -0.09 -4.18
N ILE A 116 -7.93 -0.75 -5.12
CA ILE A 116 -6.61 -1.34 -4.84
C ILE A 116 -5.57 -0.23 -4.62
N ALA A 117 -5.64 0.85 -5.38
CA ALA A 117 -4.80 2.03 -5.17
C ALA A 117 -5.00 2.60 -3.77
N LEU A 118 -6.25 2.75 -3.31
CA LEU A 118 -6.56 3.16 -1.94
C LEU A 118 -6.07 2.14 -0.89
N GLN A 119 -6.17 0.81 -1.17
CA GLN A 119 -5.60 -0.20 -0.28
C GLN A 119 -4.08 -0.08 -0.13
N LEU A 120 -3.38 0.36 -1.15
CA LEU A 120 -1.94 0.61 -1.11
C LEU A 120 -1.63 1.91 -0.36
N THR A 121 -2.27 3.01 -0.72
CA THR A 121 -1.93 4.35 -0.23
C THR A 121 -2.42 4.61 1.20
N ARG A 122 -3.42 3.85 1.70
CA ARG A 122 -3.90 3.98 3.08
C ARG A 122 -3.04 3.28 4.13
N THR A 123 -2.00 2.55 3.73
CA THR A 123 -1.19 1.74 4.65
C THR A 123 -0.24 2.58 5.50
N ASN A 124 0.15 2.04 6.66
CA ASN A 124 1.18 2.65 7.49
C ASN A 124 2.55 2.66 6.77
N GLU A 125 2.80 1.68 5.90
CA GLU A 125 4.02 1.63 5.10
C GLU A 125 4.07 2.78 4.08
N PHE A 126 2.96 3.07 3.40
CA PHE A 126 2.86 4.23 2.51
C PHE A 126 3.03 5.54 3.27
N ARG A 127 2.32 5.72 4.42
CA ARG A 127 2.49 6.91 5.27
C ARG A 127 3.95 7.16 5.62
N LYS A 128 4.66 6.15 6.12
CA LYS A 128 6.08 6.28 6.47
C LYS A 128 6.93 6.68 5.26
N THR A 129 6.69 6.07 4.11
CA THR A 129 7.43 6.38 2.88
C THR A 129 7.22 7.82 2.43
N ILE A 130 5.97 8.31 2.46
CA ILE A 130 5.66 9.70 2.09
C ILE A 130 6.25 10.70 3.09
N LEU A 131 6.11 10.45 4.39
CA LEU A 131 6.66 11.32 5.41
C LEU A 131 8.19 11.39 5.35
N GLU A 132 8.85 10.27 5.09
CA GLU A 132 10.30 10.18 4.85
C GLU A 132 10.71 10.96 3.59
N ALA A 133 9.96 10.81 2.49
CA ALA A 133 10.21 11.54 1.24
C ALA A 133 10.11 13.05 1.44
N ASP A 134 9.03 13.51 2.04
CA ASP A 134 8.78 14.91 2.35
C ASP A 134 9.90 15.52 3.22
N GLU A 135 10.29 14.82 4.28
CA GLU A 135 11.35 15.29 5.18
C GLU A 135 12.67 15.45 4.42
N LYS A 136 13.05 14.46 3.61
CA LYS A 136 14.28 14.52 2.81
C LYS A 136 14.23 15.61 1.75
N VAL A 137 13.11 15.77 1.06
CA VAL A 137 12.94 16.85 0.05
C VAL A 137 13.03 18.21 0.73
N MET A 138 12.36 18.41 1.86
CA MET A 138 12.42 19.68 2.60
C MET A 138 13.82 19.96 3.11
N LYS A 139 14.54 18.95 3.61
CA LYS A 139 15.94 19.09 4.03
C LYS A 139 16.83 19.47 2.86
N ALA A 140 16.68 18.85 1.70
CA ALA A 140 17.45 19.17 0.50
C ALA A 140 17.18 20.61 0.02
N LEU A 141 15.92 21.03 -0.04
CA LEU A 141 15.53 22.38 -0.44
C LEU A 141 16.08 23.44 0.55
N THR A 142 15.92 23.19 1.84
CA THR A 142 16.45 24.08 2.90
C THR A 142 17.96 24.21 2.79
N PHE A 143 18.67 23.10 2.56
CA PHE A 143 20.12 23.11 2.36
C PHE A 143 20.51 23.91 1.11
N MET A 144 19.83 23.75 -0.02
CA MET A 144 20.12 24.49 -1.26
C MET A 144 19.93 26.00 -1.04
N ILE A 145 18.86 26.42 -0.37
CA ILE A 145 18.58 27.82 -0.04
C ILE A 145 19.64 28.36 0.91
N ALA A 146 19.93 27.64 2.00
CA ALA A 146 20.92 28.05 2.98
C ALA A 146 22.31 28.20 2.36
N LYS A 147 22.72 27.25 1.50
CA LYS A 147 24.03 27.26 0.84
C LYS A 147 24.18 28.44 -0.12
N SER A 148 23.09 28.92 -0.73
CA SER A 148 23.13 30.11 -1.60
C SER A 148 23.43 31.40 -0.81
N GLN A 149 23.06 31.47 0.47
CA GLN A 149 23.26 32.61 1.35
C GLN A 149 24.52 32.46 2.24
N PHE A 150 24.83 31.22 2.59
CA PHE A 150 25.93 30.87 3.52
C PHE A 150 26.79 29.77 2.88
N PRO A 151 27.81 30.07 2.09
CA PRO A 151 28.58 29.06 1.31
C PRO A 151 29.22 27.95 2.12
N ASN A 152 29.49 28.18 3.41
CA ASN A 152 30.12 27.22 4.34
C ASN A 152 29.13 26.34 5.09
N VAL A 153 27.81 26.52 4.90
CA VAL A 153 26.80 25.71 5.58
C VAL A 153 26.85 24.25 5.11
N THR A 154 26.68 23.34 6.03
CA THR A 154 26.58 21.89 5.80
C THR A 154 25.19 21.37 6.14
N GLN A 155 24.85 20.17 5.69
CA GLN A 155 23.57 19.54 6.00
C GLN A 155 23.37 19.24 7.50
N ASN A 156 24.44 19.26 8.28
CA ASN A 156 24.41 18.99 9.72
C ASN A 156 24.17 20.25 10.56
N ASP A 157 24.18 21.44 9.95
CA ASP A 157 24.04 22.72 10.67
C ASP A 157 22.55 23.08 10.92
N PHE A 158 21.61 22.27 10.39
CA PHE A 158 20.18 22.46 10.61
C PHE A 158 19.42 21.12 10.61
N GLU A 159 18.28 21.11 11.25
CA GLU A 159 17.35 19.97 11.29
C GLU A 159 15.99 20.44 10.77
N VAL A 160 15.34 19.60 9.96
CA VAL A 160 13.96 19.81 9.53
C VAL A 160 13.08 18.97 10.44
N VAL A 161 12.23 19.64 11.22
CA VAL A 161 11.33 19.00 12.17
C VAL A 161 9.89 19.15 11.69
N ARG A 162 9.20 18.04 11.51
CA ARG A 162 7.76 18.03 11.25
C ARG A 162 7.00 17.97 12.57
N LYS A 163 5.99 18.82 12.71
CA LYS A 163 5.02 18.68 13.81
C LYS A 163 4.16 17.44 13.55
N LYS A 164 4.08 16.53 14.51
CA LYS A 164 3.39 15.23 14.40
C LYS A 164 1.92 15.36 14.00
N GLU A 165 1.28 16.42 14.41
CA GLU A 165 -0.11 16.74 14.16
C GLU A 165 -0.42 16.92 12.66
N PHE A 166 0.58 17.27 11.84
CA PHE A 166 0.41 17.38 10.38
C PHE A 166 0.58 16.04 9.63
N GLU A 167 1.04 14.98 10.27
CA GLU A 167 1.29 13.69 9.59
C GLU A 167 0.03 13.10 8.95
N SER A 168 -1.13 13.20 9.61
CA SER A 168 -2.39 12.69 9.08
C SER A 168 -2.88 13.49 7.87
N ILE A 169 -2.74 14.83 7.92
CA ILE A 169 -3.11 15.70 6.79
C ILE A 169 -2.19 15.43 5.59
N THR A 170 -0.87 15.41 5.82
CA THR A 170 0.12 15.11 4.77
C THR A 170 -0.18 13.74 4.14
N HIS A 171 -0.42 12.73 4.97
CA HIS A 171 -0.76 11.40 4.47
C HIS A 171 -2.06 11.38 3.66
N ALA A 172 -3.12 12.02 4.14
CA ALA A 172 -4.40 12.05 3.45
C ALA A 172 -4.31 12.76 2.09
N SER A 173 -3.62 13.91 2.02
CA SER A 173 -3.39 14.60 0.75
C SER A 173 -2.70 13.69 -0.26
N HIS A 174 -1.56 13.12 0.11
CA HIS A 174 -0.83 12.22 -0.79
C HIS A 174 -1.58 10.91 -1.10
N MET A 175 -2.41 10.42 -0.17
CA MET A 175 -3.21 9.22 -0.39
C MET A 175 -4.18 9.40 -1.56
N PHE A 176 -4.83 10.55 -1.67
CA PHE A 176 -5.75 10.84 -2.78
C PHE A 176 -5.01 11.19 -4.07
N ASP A 177 -4.02 12.07 -4.02
CA ASP A 177 -3.29 12.52 -5.21
C ASP A 177 -2.49 11.37 -5.87
N VAL A 178 -1.74 10.62 -5.07
CA VAL A 178 -0.98 9.45 -5.55
C VAL A 178 -1.93 8.30 -5.88
N GLY A 179 -3.01 8.15 -5.11
CA GLY A 179 -4.01 7.10 -5.31
C GLY A 179 -4.61 7.10 -6.70
N GLU A 180 -4.95 8.28 -7.25
CA GLU A 180 -5.48 8.37 -8.61
C GLU A 180 -4.45 7.97 -9.67
N SER A 181 -3.22 8.44 -9.54
CA SER A 181 -2.13 8.07 -10.45
C SER A 181 -1.83 6.57 -10.42
N VAL A 182 -1.85 5.98 -9.22
CA VAL A 182 -1.70 4.53 -9.03
C VAL A 182 -2.87 3.78 -9.64
N ALA A 183 -4.11 4.23 -9.45
CA ALA A 183 -5.29 3.60 -10.03
C ALA A 183 -5.23 3.56 -11.56
N GLN A 184 -4.80 4.64 -12.19
CA GLN A 184 -4.63 4.70 -13.64
C GLN A 184 -3.53 3.75 -14.12
N ALA A 185 -2.40 3.68 -13.42
CA ALA A 185 -1.34 2.73 -13.72
C ALA A 185 -1.83 1.29 -13.61
N LEU A 186 -2.49 0.93 -12.51
CA LEU A 186 -3.08 -0.39 -12.30
C LEU A 186 -4.09 -0.77 -13.39
N PHE A 187 -4.96 0.18 -13.78
CA PHE A 187 -5.93 -0.07 -14.85
C PHE A 187 -5.27 -0.49 -16.17
N ASN A 188 -4.11 0.05 -16.48
CA ASN A 188 -3.36 -0.25 -17.69
C ASN A 188 -2.59 -1.58 -17.64
N HIS A 189 -2.44 -2.21 -16.48
CA HIS A 189 -1.77 -3.49 -16.35
C HIS A 189 -2.56 -4.63 -17.01
N VAL A 190 -1.86 -5.74 -17.29
CA VAL A 190 -2.45 -7.02 -17.64
C VAL A 190 -2.96 -7.69 -16.37
N TRP A 191 -4.27 -7.96 -16.29
CA TRP A 191 -4.92 -8.50 -15.11
C TRP A 191 -5.32 -9.96 -15.30
N PHE A 192 -5.07 -10.78 -14.30
CA PHE A 192 -5.60 -12.14 -14.22
C PHE A 192 -5.74 -12.58 -12.76
N ILE A 193 -6.50 -13.64 -12.53
CA ILE A 193 -6.70 -14.22 -11.21
C ILE A 193 -5.93 -15.51 -11.10
N GLY A 194 -5.00 -15.56 -10.15
CA GLY A 194 -4.36 -16.79 -9.73
C GLY A 194 -5.27 -17.58 -8.78
N VAL A 195 -5.42 -18.87 -9.08
CA VAL A 195 -6.17 -19.82 -8.26
C VAL A 195 -5.19 -20.75 -7.57
N ASN A 196 -5.21 -20.72 -6.26
CA ASN A 196 -4.37 -21.58 -5.42
C ASN A 196 -4.90 -23.02 -5.43
N GLU A 197 -4.18 -23.94 -6.05
CA GLU A 197 -4.45 -25.37 -6.03
C GLU A 197 -3.62 -26.14 -4.98
N SER A 198 -2.76 -25.45 -4.24
CA SER A 198 -1.97 -26.04 -3.16
C SER A 198 -2.74 -26.13 -1.84
N THR A 199 -2.12 -26.77 -0.86
CA THR A 199 -2.63 -26.85 0.52
C THR A 199 -2.24 -25.65 1.37
N LEU A 200 -1.24 -24.84 0.93
CA LEU A 200 -0.82 -23.62 1.62
C LEU A 200 -1.86 -22.52 1.39
N PRO A 201 -2.33 -21.83 2.43
CA PRO A 201 -3.19 -20.67 2.25
C PRO A 201 -2.41 -19.49 1.64
N ILE A 202 -3.08 -18.67 0.83
CA ILE A 202 -2.56 -17.36 0.45
C ILE A 202 -2.61 -16.46 1.68
N TYR A 203 -1.47 -15.83 1.99
CA TYR A 203 -1.40 -14.82 3.05
C TYR A 203 -1.83 -13.45 2.55
N THR A 204 -2.29 -12.63 3.48
CA THR A 204 -2.39 -11.18 3.33
C THR A 204 -1.70 -10.51 4.51
N SER A 205 -1.60 -9.17 4.52
CA SER A 205 -0.90 -8.46 5.58
C SER A 205 -1.50 -7.07 5.84
N ASP A 206 -0.90 -6.34 6.78
CA ASP A 206 -1.17 -4.93 7.02
C ASP A 206 -0.67 -4.00 5.88
N ASN A 207 -0.03 -4.59 4.85
CA ASN A 207 0.29 -3.99 3.56
C ASN A 207 -0.07 -4.97 2.44
N PRO A 208 -1.37 -5.13 2.09
CA PRO A 208 -1.85 -6.24 1.28
C PRO A 208 -1.49 -6.19 -0.20
N VAL A 209 -1.20 -4.99 -0.74
CA VAL A 209 -0.78 -4.82 -2.13
C VAL A 209 0.74 -4.91 -2.18
N VAL A 210 1.24 -6.01 -2.74
CA VAL A 210 2.68 -6.24 -2.83
C VAL A 210 3.16 -6.17 -4.27
N GLN A 211 4.43 -5.83 -4.45
CA GLN A 211 5.04 -5.70 -5.78
C GLN A 211 6.38 -6.42 -5.87
N TYR A 212 6.72 -6.83 -7.09
CA TYR A 212 8.02 -7.40 -7.43
C TYR A 212 8.50 -6.86 -8.77
N SER A 213 9.79 -6.52 -8.89
CA SER A 213 10.38 -6.05 -10.15
C SER A 213 11.15 -7.17 -10.82
N HIS A 214 10.76 -7.50 -12.06
CA HIS A 214 11.46 -8.43 -12.94
C HIS A 214 12.38 -7.72 -13.95
N GLY A 215 12.25 -6.39 -14.04
CA GLY A 215 13.07 -5.58 -14.95
C GLY A 215 14.53 -5.49 -14.50
N PRO A 216 15.41 -5.00 -15.37
CA PRO A 216 16.81 -4.79 -15.02
C PRO A 216 16.90 -3.78 -13.87
N GLN A 217 17.61 -4.21 -12.82
CA GLN A 217 17.88 -3.36 -11.66
C GLN A 217 19.03 -2.42 -12.00
N ASN A 218 18.73 -1.24 -12.51
CA ASN A 218 19.70 -0.17 -12.63
C ASN A 218 19.69 0.65 -11.34
N GLU A 219 20.85 1.03 -10.83
CA GLU A 219 20.98 1.80 -9.58
C GLU A 219 20.15 3.08 -9.55
N LEU A 220 19.89 3.72 -10.72
CA LEU A 220 19.06 4.91 -10.86
C LEU A 220 17.53 4.65 -10.87
N PHE A 221 17.10 3.38 -11.06
CA PHE A 221 15.69 3.00 -11.20
C PHE A 221 15.32 1.77 -10.39
N SER A 222 16.11 1.42 -9.39
CA SER A 222 16.02 0.15 -8.66
C SER A 222 14.79 0.01 -7.74
N SER A 223 14.12 1.08 -7.40
CA SER A 223 12.86 1.02 -6.68
C SER A 223 11.70 1.08 -7.68
N GLY A 224 11.32 -0.06 -8.23
CA GLY A 224 10.23 -0.15 -9.17
C GLY A 224 8.95 0.49 -8.64
N GLY A 225 8.56 1.61 -9.22
CA GLY A 225 7.22 2.17 -9.02
C GLY A 225 6.16 1.24 -9.62
N ILE A 226 4.91 1.49 -9.30
CA ILE A 226 3.76 0.70 -9.79
C ILE A 226 3.74 0.60 -11.33
N ALA A 227 4.14 1.65 -12.03
CA ALA A 227 4.19 1.72 -13.50
C ALA A 227 5.57 1.38 -14.09
N SER A 228 6.55 0.95 -13.27
CA SER A 228 7.90 0.66 -13.76
C SER A 228 7.93 -0.60 -14.62
N PHE A 229 8.78 -0.57 -15.65
CA PHE A 229 8.99 -1.68 -16.57
C PHE A 229 9.34 -2.99 -15.84
N GLY A 230 8.57 -4.05 -16.11
CA GLY A 230 8.71 -5.34 -15.50
C GLY A 230 8.10 -5.49 -14.11
N THR A 231 7.28 -4.52 -13.66
CA THR A 231 6.60 -4.63 -12.36
C THR A 231 5.49 -5.68 -12.41
N GLU A 232 5.48 -6.51 -11.39
CA GLU A 232 4.40 -7.42 -11.03
C GLU A 232 3.79 -6.96 -9.71
N ILE A 233 2.46 -6.90 -9.65
CA ILE A 233 1.70 -6.52 -8.46
C ILE A 233 0.77 -7.65 -8.11
N ALA A 234 0.66 -7.96 -6.82
CA ALA A 234 -0.24 -9.00 -6.34
C ALA A 234 -1.09 -8.48 -5.17
N PHE A 235 -2.38 -8.83 -5.20
CA PHE A 235 -3.36 -8.49 -4.19
C PHE A 235 -4.18 -9.73 -3.80
N PRO A 236 -4.01 -10.30 -2.60
CA PRO A 236 -4.78 -11.43 -2.10
C PRO A 236 -6.26 -11.07 -1.92
N ILE A 237 -7.16 -11.90 -2.49
CA ILE A 237 -8.61 -11.73 -2.37
C ILE A 237 -9.16 -12.59 -1.24
N ASN A 238 -8.66 -13.82 -1.15
CA ASN A 238 -8.91 -14.77 -0.06
C ASN A 238 -7.83 -15.87 -0.08
N GLU A 239 -7.97 -16.91 0.72
CA GLU A 239 -7.02 -18.03 0.80
C GLU A 239 -6.84 -18.84 -0.50
N LYS A 240 -7.75 -18.64 -1.46
CA LYS A 240 -7.77 -19.36 -2.75
C LYS A 240 -7.48 -18.48 -3.96
N LEU A 241 -7.78 -17.20 -3.90
CA LEU A 241 -7.74 -16.29 -5.05
C LEU A 241 -6.79 -15.13 -4.79
N ILE A 242 -5.96 -14.83 -5.77
CA ILE A 242 -5.07 -13.66 -5.78
C ILE A 242 -5.20 -12.94 -7.11
N LEU A 243 -5.41 -11.64 -7.08
CA LEU A 243 -5.31 -10.81 -8.26
C LEU A 243 -3.85 -10.53 -8.55
N ILE A 244 -3.43 -10.77 -9.79
CA ILE A 244 -2.08 -10.53 -10.28
C ILE A 244 -2.17 -9.53 -11.44
N MET A 245 -1.32 -8.52 -11.39
CA MET A 245 -1.28 -7.44 -12.35
C MET A 245 0.15 -7.25 -12.85
N TYR A 246 0.35 -7.37 -14.16
CA TYR A 246 1.65 -7.26 -14.81
C TYR A 246 1.76 -5.97 -15.60
N GLU A 247 2.88 -5.27 -15.50
CA GLU A 247 3.18 -4.13 -16.35
C GLU A 247 3.16 -4.58 -17.83
N ARG A 248 2.42 -3.86 -18.67
CA ARG A 248 1.96 -4.35 -19.97
C ARG A 248 3.08 -4.51 -21.00
N GLU A 249 4.05 -3.63 -21.02
CA GLU A 249 5.09 -3.62 -22.05
C GLU A 249 6.06 -4.80 -21.87
N TYR A 250 6.59 -4.96 -20.66
CA TYR A 250 7.51 -6.07 -20.34
C TYR A 250 6.83 -7.43 -20.51
N TRP A 251 5.54 -7.52 -20.11
CA TRP A 251 4.78 -8.76 -20.11
C TRP A 251 3.85 -8.92 -21.31
N GLU A 252 4.11 -8.25 -22.46
CA GLU A 252 3.22 -8.25 -23.64
C GLU A 252 2.85 -9.68 -24.09
N THR A 253 3.83 -10.57 -24.20
CA THR A 253 3.60 -11.97 -24.64
C THR A 253 2.74 -12.74 -23.65
N VAL A 254 3.00 -12.59 -22.35
CA VAL A 254 2.23 -13.23 -21.29
C VAL A 254 0.82 -12.64 -21.22
N GLY A 255 0.69 -11.32 -21.41
CA GLY A 255 -0.59 -10.63 -21.46
C GLY A 255 -1.52 -11.18 -22.51
N LYS A 256 -1.04 -11.40 -23.74
CA LYS A 256 -1.83 -12.00 -24.83
C LYS A 256 -2.43 -13.36 -24.48
N GLN A 257 -1.79 -14.11 -23.57
CA GLN A 257 -2.22 -15.46 -23.19
C GLN A 257 -3.03 -15.49 -21.90
N ARG A 258 -2.77 -14.59 -20.96
CA ARG A 258 -3.29 -14.68 -19.58
C ARG A 258 -4.22 -13.54 -19.20
N GLU A 259 -4.37 -12.51 -20.03
CA GLU A 259 -5.19 -11.36 -19.65
C GLU A 259 -6.65 -11.78 -19.49
N ASN A 260 -7.22 -11.36 -18.35
CA ASN A 260 -8.64 -11.43 -18.05
C ASN A 260 -9.21 -12.87 -17.93
N ILE A 261 -8.41 -13.77 -17.33
CA ILE A 261 -8.76 -15.18 -17.08
C ILE A 261 -8.36 -15.62 -15.67
N PHE A 262 -8.85 -16.81 -15.26
CA PHE A 262 -8.32 -17.55 -14.12
C PHE A 262 -7.15 -18.43 -14.57
N ILE A 263 -6.08 -18.51 -13.77
CA ILE A 263 -4.96 -19.41 -13.99
C ILE A 263 -4.66 -20.22 -12.73
N SER A 264 -4.26 -21.47 -12.89
CA SER A 264 -3.82 -22.32 -11.78
C SER A 264 -2.44 -21.86 -11.30
N LEU A 265 -2.26 -21.81 -9.98
CA LEU A 265 -1.00 -21.53 -9.32
C LEU A 265 -0.49 -22.76 -8.56
N SER A 266 0.78 -23.06 -8.76
CA SER A 266 1.49 -24.10 -8.02
C SER A 266 1.83 -23.65 -6.59
N GLU A 267 2.23 -24.57 -5.74
CA GLU A 267 2.70 -24.31 -4.38
C GLU A 267 3.89 -23.33 -4.36
N SER A 268 4.80 -23.45 -5.34
CA SER A 268 5.94 -22.52 -5.47
C SER A 268 5.50 -21.08 -5.76
N ASN A 269 4.44 -20.88 -6.55
CA ASN A 269 3.86 -19.56 -6.77
C ASN A 269 3.24 -19.01 -5.48
N ILE A 270 2.53 -19.85 -4.71
CA ILE A 270 1.95 -19.42 -3.43
C ILE A 270 3.03 -19.05 -2.43
N THR A 271 4.08 -19.86 -2.33
CA THR A 271 5.26 -19.55 -1.49
C THR A 271 5.91 -18.22 -1.89
N PHE A 272 6.02 -17.94 -3.18
CA PHE A 272 6.54 -16.67 -3.68
C PHE A 272 5.68 -15.49 -3.23
N TYR A 273 4.36 -15.51 -3.46
CA TYR A 273 3.46 -14.41 -3.06
C TYR A 273 3.37 -14.26 -1.54
N ASN A 274 3.35 -15.37 -0.81
CA ASN A 274 3.41 -15.35 0.65
C ASN A 274 4.71 -14.70 1.15
N SER A 275 5.84 -14.96 0.49
CA SER A 275 7.12 -14.32 0.82
C SER A 275 7.08 -12.81 0.60
N LEU A 276 6.44 -12.32 -0.48
CA LEU A 276 6.25 -10.89 -0.71
C LEU A 276 5.41 -10.25 0.41
N GLN A 277 4.33 -10.93 0.86
CA GLN A 277 3.54 -10.45 2.00
C GLN A 277 4.38 -10.36 3.28
N VAL A 278 5.28 -11.32 3.52
CA VAL A 278 6.19 -11.28 4.67
C VAL A 278 7.17 -10.11 4.59
N PHE A 279 7.81 -9.93 3.44
CA PHE A 279 8.84 -8.89 3.29
C PHE A 279 8.26 -7.47 3.30
N GLN A 280 7.10 -7.27 2.68
CA GLN A 280 6.52 -5.93 2.48
C GLN A 280 5.52 -5.53 3.56
N SER A 281 5.09 -6.44 4.44
CA SER A 281 4.25 -6.07 5.59
C SER A 281 4.99 -5.17 6.57
N ASN A 282 4.27 -4.23 7.18
CA ASN A 282 4.80 -3.39 8.24
C ASN A 282 5.04 -4.18 9.55
N SER A 283 4.06 -4.96 9.98
CA SER A 283 4.18 -5.70 11.25
C SER A 283 3.38 -7.00 11.34
N GLN A 284 2.27 -7.14 10.63
CA GLN A 284 1.36 -8.27 10.78
C GLN A 284 1.04 -8.95 9.46
N ILE A 285 1.04 -10.28 9.50
CA ILE A 285 0.65 -11.15 8.39
C ILE A 285 -0.57 -11.94 8.85
N TYR A 286 -1.52 -12.13 7.93
CA TYR A 286 -2.81 -12.78 8.17
C TYR A 286 -2.97 -14.01 7.31
N SER A 287 -3.55 -15.06 7.89
CA SER A 287 -3.87 -16.31 7.20
C SER A 287 -5.26 -16.82 7.61
N ALA A 288 -5.88 -17.58 6.73
CA ALA A 288 -7.14 -18.26 7.02
C ALA A 288 -7.02 -19.32 8.12
N ASN A 289 -5.81 -19.85 8.33
CA ASN A 289 -5.47 -20.82 9.38
C ASN A 289 -4.12 -20.46 10.02
N GLU A 290 -3.72 -21.20 11.05
CA GLU A 290 -2.46 -20.98 11.79
C GLU A 290 -1.22 -21.56 11.07
N GLU A 291 -1.31 -21.83 9.76
CA GLU A 291 -0.19 -22.30 8.96
C GLU A 291 0.73 -21.13 8.58
N PHE A 292 1.88 -21.05 9.24
CA PHE A 292 2.89 -20.00 9.05
C PHE A 292 4.30 -20.57 8.81
N SER A 293 4.39 -21.76 8.21
CA SER A 293 5.69 -22.40 7.92
C SER A 293 6.59 -21.52 7.05
N THR A 294 6.05 -20.94 5.99
CA THR A 294 6.78 -20.00 5.11
C THR A 294 7.39 -18.84 5.88
N ILE A 295 6.66 -18.27 6.83
CA ILE A 295 7.17 -17.16 7.65
C ILE A 295 8.33 -17.62 8.51
N LYS A 296 8.19 -18.76 9.20
CA LYS A 296 9.23 -19.29 10.10
C LYS A 296 10.52 -19.56 9.31
N GLU A 297 10.39 -20.20 8.15
CA GLU A 297 11.52 -20.47 7.27
C GLU A 297 12.26 -19.20 6.79
N ILE A 298 11.48 -18.15 6.41
CA ILE A 298 12.05 -16.86 6.00
C ILE A 298 12.76 -16.19 7.18
N LEU A 299 12.18 -16.22 8.37
CA LEU A 299 12.76 -15.59 9.56
C LEU A 299 14.04 -16.30 10.03
N GLU A 300 14.13 -17.61 9.84
CA GLU A 300 15.35 -18.38 10.12
C GLU A 300 16.47 -18.08 9.12
N ARG A 301 16.14 -17.92 7.83
CA ARG A 301 17.13 -17.70 6.76
C ARG A 301 17.57 -16.25 6.59
N SER A 302 16.71 -15.31 6.90
CA SER A 302 16.92 -13.88 6.61
C SER A 302 16.25 -12.99 7.68
N PRO A 303 16.69 -13.05 8.94
CA PRO A 303 16.09 -12.30 10.04
C PRO A 303 16.17 -10.78 9.83
N GLU A 304 17.14 -10.29 9.07
CA GLU A 304 17.32 -8.87 8.72
C GLU A 304 16.20 -8.34 7.83
N LYS A 305 15.59 -9.19 6.99
CA LYS A 305 14.52 -8.78 6.07
C LYS A 305 13.17 -8.49 6.76
N ILE A 306 13.09 -8.68 8.07
CA ILE A 306 11.92 -8.33 8.86
C ILE A 306 11.85 -6.83 9.12
N GLN A 307 12.99 -6.14 9.13
CA GLN A 307 13.06 -4.72 9.39
C GLN A 307 12.75 -3.94 8.12
N ARG A 308 11.97 -2.86 8.29
CA ARG A 308 11.76 -1.89 7.22
C ARG A 308 13.10 -1.22 6.91
N LEU A 309 13.50 -1.25 5.65
CA LEU A 309 14.62 -0.45 5.17
C LEU A 309 14.11 0.93 4.75
N GLU A 310 14.94 1.94 4.90
CA GLU A 310 14.68 3.27 4.36
C GLU A 310 14.66 3.19 2.83
N LYS A 311 13.57 3.70 2.21
CA LYS A 311 13.31 3.49 0.77
C LYS A 311 13.54 4.73 -0.09
N VAL A 312 13.71 5.89 0.56
CA VAL A 312 13.75 7.16 -0.15
C VAL A 312 15.18 7.69 -0.21
N GLU A 313 15.61 7.99 -1.42
CA GLU A 313 16.86 8.69 -1.69
C GLU A 313 16.54 9.97 -2.48
N VAL A 314 17.27 11.04 -2.21
CA VAL A 314 17.07 12.32 -2.89
C VAL A 314 18.27 12.63 -3.77
N PHE A 315 18.01 12.86 -5.05
CA PHE A 315 19.03 13.21 -6.03
C PHE A 315 18.85 14.66 -6.49
N GLY A 316 19.96 15.35 -6.75
CA GLY A 316 19.98 16.69 -7.33
C GLY A 316 21.18 16.84 -8.26
N GLY A 317 20.93 17.36 -9.48
CA GLY A 317 21.99 17.49 -10.49
C GLY A 317 22.61 16.19 -10.97
N GLY A 318 21.94 15.06 -10.77
CA GLY A 318 22.45 13.72 -11.11
C GLY A 318 23.26 13.03 -9.99
N GLU A 319 23.44 13.70 -8.86
CA GLU A 319 24.14 13.16 -7.69
C GLU A 319 23.17 12.92 -6.53
N LYS A 320 23.44 11.89 -5.71
CA LYS A 320 22.70 11.63 -4.48
C LYS A 320 23.00 12.75 -3.49
N ILE A 321 21.94 13.42 -2.98
CA ILE A 321 22.06 14.51 -2.03
C ILE A 321 21.86 13.99 -0.60
N LEU A 322 20.91 13.06 -0.40
CA LEU A 322 20.51 12.47 0.90
C LEU A 322 20.26 10.97 0.76
#